data_fb7b2e28adcc7c2c770abf9aa5283b91
#
_entry.id   fb7b2e28adcc7c2c770abf9aa5283b91
#
_cell.length_a   1.000
_cell.length_b   1.000
_cell.length_c   1.000
_cell.angle_alpha   90.00
_cell.angle_beta   90.00
_cell.angle_gamma   90.00
#
_symmetry.space_group_name_H-M   'P 1'
#
loop_
_entity.id
_entity.type
_entity.pdbx_description
1 polymer ?
#
loop_
_entity_poly.entity_id
_entity_poly.type
_entity_poly.pdbx_seq_one_letter_code
_entity_poly.pdbx_strand_id
1 'polypeptide(L)'
;MNKNVTQDEFLRKRAARQRKIRKRRLKIFFTLFVIFLLGLSVILCLTVFFPIENLTAKGSALYKSEEIIKASDIELGDNLFAITEGNTLKKIKHKLPYIESVEFKRTLPDSLMITVKDADEYACYYDGKAYYTVSKSGWVLKKEYE
;
A
#
# COMPACT_ATOMS: atom_id res chain seq x y z
N MET A 1 11.88 -36.04 63.58
CA MET A 1 13.04 -35.59 62.78
C MET A 1 12.69 -35.62 61.30
N ASN A 2 12.92 -34.56 60.53
CA ASN A 2 12.85 -34.35 59.07
C ASN A 2 11.62 -33.69 58.42
N LYS A 3 10.89 -32.79 59.06
CA LYS A 3 9.96 -31.91 58.33
C LYS A 3 10.67 -30.77 57.61
N ASN A 4 11.81 -30.29 58.10
CA ASN A 4 12.52 -29.12 57.53
C ASN A 4 13.27 -29.43 56.23
N VAL A 5 13.80 -30.65 56.07
CA VAL A 5 14.51 -31.07 54.86
C VAL A 5 13.59 -31.17 53.65
N THR A 6 12.36 -31.61 53.86
CA THR A 6 11.34 -31.74 52.78
C THR A 6 10.83 -30.37 52.29
N GLN A 7 10.74 -29.38 53.19
CA GLN A 7 10.34 -28.01 52.84
C GLN A 7 11.42 -27.29 52.04
N ASP A 8 12.69 -27.44 52.41
CA ASP A 8 13.80 -26.83 51.67
C ASP A 8 13.97 -27.39 50.26
N GLU A 9 13.80 -28.70 50.09
CA GLU A 9 13.80 -29.31 48.75
C GLU A 9 12.65 -28.84 47.87
N PHE A 10 11.46 -28.66 48.44
CA PHE A 10 10.29 -28.16 47.72
C PHE A 10 10.48 -26.72 47.29
N LEU A 11 11.02 -25.86 48.13
CA LEU A 11 11.34 -24.45 47.81
C LEU A 11 12.42 -24.35 46.72
N ARG A 12 13.47 -25.17 46.80
CA ARG A 12 14.52 -25.26 45.78
C ARG A 12 13.96 -25.69 44.42
N LYS A 13 13.08 -26.68 44.37
CA LYS A 13 12.43 -27.15 43.16
C LYS A 13 11.50 -26.08 42.55
N ARG A 14 10.77 -25.32 43.38
CA ARG A 14 9.95 -24.18 42.93
C ARG A 14 10.81 -23.06 42.34
N ALA A 15 11.87 -22.65 43.02
CA ALA A 15 12.81 -21.65 42.56
C ALA A 15 13.48 -22.03 41.23
N ALA A 16 13.89 -23.31 41.10
CA ALA A 16 14.46 -23.82 39.86
C ALA A 16 13.45 -23.83 38.69
N ARG A 17 12.16 -24.15 38.93
CA ARG A 17 11.08 -24.06 37.93
C ARG A 17 10.83 -22.61 37.50
N GLN A 18 10.76 -21.67 38.43
CA GLN A 18 10.58 -20.24 38.14
C GLN A 18 11.74 -19.68 37.33
N ARG A 19 12.99 -20.07 37.64
CA ARG A 19 14.18 -19.68 36.86
C ARG A 19 14.12 -20.22 35.42
N LYS A 20 13.66 -21.45 35.20
CA LYS A 20 13.48 -22.05 33.89
C LYS A 20 12.39 -21.31 33.07
N ILE A 21 11.26 -20.98 33.73
CA ILE A 21 10.15 -20.24 33.07
C ILE A 21 10.62 -18.84 32.69
N ARG A 22 11.32 -18.12 33.58
CA ARG A 22 11.86 -16.77 33.27
C ARG A 22 12.84 -16.83 32.10
N LYS A 23 13.78 -17.79 32.09
CA LYS A 23 14.71 -17.95 30.96
C LYS A 23 14.00 -18.30 29.66
N ARG A 24 12.94 -19.11 29.69
CA ARG A 24 12.13 -19.43 28.50
C ARG A 24 11.37 -18.20 27.98
N ARG A 25 10.75 -17.44 28.87
CA ARG A 25 10.07 -16.19 28.50
C ARG A 25 11.05 -15.18 27.92
N LEU A 26 12.22 -15.03 28.50
CA LEU A 26 13.26 -14.13 27.99
C LEU A 26 13.75 -14.56 26.60
N LYS A 27 13.95 -15.87 26.38
CA LYS A 27 14.30 -16.39 25.05
C LYS A 27 13.21 -16.11 24.02
N ILE A 28 11.94 -16.35 24.35
CA ILE A 28 10.81 -16.07 23.46
C ILE A 28 10.75 -14.57 23.13
N PHE A 29 10.86 -13.70 24.15
CA PHE A 29 10.88 -12.27 23.97
C PHE A 29 12.04 -11.82 23.07
N PHE A 30 13.23 -12.35 23.29
CA PHE A 30 14.39 -12.05 22.46
C PHE A 30 14.21 -12.51 21.01
N THR A 31 13.66 -13.71 20.80
CA THR A 31 13.37 -14.22 19.46
C THR A 31 12.35 -13.33 18.73
N LEU A 32 11.26 -12.94 19.40
CA LEU A 32 10.26 -12.03 18.84
C LEU A 32 10.86 -10.65 18.54
N PHE A 33 11.74 -10.15 19.41
CA PHE A 33 12.44 -8.88 19.20
C PHE A 33 13.35 -8.92 17.97
N VAL A 34 14.10 -10.02 17.78
CA VAL A 34 14.94 -10.21 16.58
C VAL A 34 14.09 -10.27 15.31
N ILE A 35 12.96 -10.99 15.33
CA ILE A 35 12.03 -11.04 14.18
C ILE A 35 11.47 -9.65 13.88
N PHE A 36 11.12 -8.88 14.91
CA PHE A 36 10.65 -7.51 14.75
C PHE A 36 11.72 -6.60 14.13
N LEU A 37 12.97 -6.69 14.59
CA LEU A 37 14.07 -5.92 14.00
C LEU A 37 14.36 -6.29 12.55
N LEU A 38 14.29 -7.60 12.22
CA LEU A 38 14.42 -8.04 10.83
C LEU A 38 13.29 -7.49 9.96
N GLY A 39 12.04 -7.54 10.42
CA GLY A 39 10.91 -6.94 9.71
C GLY A 39 11.08 -5.45 9.49
N LEU A 40 11.49 -4.71 10.52
CA LEU A 40 11.76 -3.27 10.42
C LEU A 40 12.89 -2.97 9.43
N SER A 41 13.96 -3.77 9.43
CA SER A 41 15.08 -3.64 8.50
C SER A 41 14.64 -3.82 7.03
N VAL A 42 13.77 -4.81 6.76
CA VAL A 42 13.21 -5.02 5.42
C VAL A 42 12.37 -3.82 4.97
N ILE A 43 11.50 -3.31 5.85
CA ILE A 43 10.67 -2.12 5.54
C ILE A 43 11.56 -0.92 5.22
N LEU A 44 12.58 -0.64 6.04
CA LEU A 44 13.53 0.46 5.79
C LEU A 44 14.29 0.26 4.47
N CYS A 45 14.70 -0.97 4.16
CA CYS A 45 15.35 -1.29 2.91
C CYS A 45 14.43 -0.97 1.72
N LEU A 46 13.16 -1.42 1.75
CA LEU A 46 12.22 -1.17 0.67
C LEU A 46 11.86 0.32 0.52
N THR A 47 11.86 1.10 1.61
CA THR A 47 11.52 2.53 1.54
C THR A 47 12.67 3.39 1.02
N VAL A 48 13.91 3.06 1.35
CA VAL A 48 15.08 3.90 1.02
C VAL A 48 15.67 3.55 -0.34
N PHE A 49 15.64 2.27 -0.73
CA PHE A 49 16.37 1.80 -1.92
C PHE A 49 15.55 1.78 -3.21
N PHE A 50 14.28 2.16 -3.19
CA PHE A 50 13.42 2.12 -4.39
C PHE A 50 12.70 3.46 -4.64
N PRO A 51 13.43 4.58 -4.77
CA PRO A 51 12.84 5.83 -5.24
C PRO A 51 12.48 5.71 -6.73
N ILE A 52 11.44 6.39 -7.16
CA ILE A 52 11.08 6.50 -8.58
C ILE A 52 12.01 7.55 -9.22
N GLU A 53 12.84 7.12 -10.13
CA GLU A 53 13.69 8.01 -10.96
C GLU A 53 13.12 8.17 -12.37
N ASN A 54 12.45 7.14 -12.87
CA ASN A 54 11.84 7.12 -14.19
C ASN A 54 10.33 6.90 -14.08
N LEU A 55 9.57 7.93 -14.46
CA LEU A 55 8.11 7.91 -14.44
C LEU A 55 7.57 8.14 -15.85
N THR A 56 6.79 7.19 -16.35
CA THR A 56 6.17 7.25 -17.67
C THR A 56 4.70 6.89 -17.62
N ALA A 57 3.90 7.44 -18.55
CA ALA A 57 2.50 7.08 -18.67
C ALA A 57 2.14 6.81 -20.13
N LYS A 58 1.20 5.87 -20.36
CA LYS A 58 0.71 5.51 -21.70
C LYS A 58 -0.68 4.90 -21.64
N GLY A 59 -1.31 4.76 -22.81
CA GLY A 59 -2.55 4.00 -22.98
C GLY A 59 -3.80 4.85 -23.20
N SER A 60 -3.74 6.17 -23.02
CA SER A 60 -4.84 7.06 -23.37
C SER A 60 -4.68 7.59 -24.80
N ALA A 61 -5.80 7.69 -25.51
CA ALA A 61 -5.91 8.43 -26.77
C ALA A 61 -6.35 9.88 -26.54
N LEU A 62 -6.92 10.18 -25.37
CA LEU A 62 -7.50 11.48 -25.03
C LEU A 62 -6.53 12.41 -24.30
N TYR A 63 -5.65 11.83 -23.46
CA TYR A 63 -4.76 12.57 -22.57
C TYR A 63 -3.30 12.29 -22.87
N LYS A 64 -2.47 13.32 -22.78
CA LYS A 64 -1.01 13.18 -22.92
C LYS A 64 -0.40 12.55 -21.68
N SER A 65 0.78 11.92 -21.85
CA SER A 65 1.54 11.29 -20.76
C SER A 65 1.77 12.23 -19.58
N GLU A 66 2.12 13.49 -19.86
CA GLU A 66 2.40 14.51 -18.84
C GLU A 66 1.16 14.87 -18.02
N GLU A 67 -0.01 14.90 -18.65
CA GLU A 67 -1.28 15.17 -17.98
C GLU A 67 -1.66 14.04 -17.02
N ILE A 68 -1.45 12.78 -17.45
CA ILE A 68 -1.72 11.60 -16.64
C ILE A 68 -0.76 11.56 -15.43
N ILE A 69 0.53 11.83 -15.65
CA ILE A 69 1.53 11.89 -14.58
C ILE A 69 1.14 12.98 -13.58
N LYS A 70 0.83 14.19 -14.05
CA LYS A 70 0.41 15.30 -13.19
C LYS A 70 -0.91 15.01 -12.45
N ALA A 71 -1.83 14.27 -13.08
CA ALA A 71 -3.08 13.89 -12.44
C ALA A 71 -2.89 12.82 -11.36
N SER A 72 -1.88 11.98 -11.50
CA SER A 72 -1.58 10.90 -10.54
C SER A 72 -1.06 11.40 -9.19
N ASP A 73 -0.53 12.64 -9.12
CA ASP A 73 0.21 13.19 -7.99
C ASP A 73 1.37 12.27 -7.54
N ILE A 74 2.00 11.59 -8.49
CA ILE A 74 3.23 10.82 -8.25
C ILE A 74 4.41 11.68 -8.68
N GLU A 75 5.39 11.80 -7.80
CA GLU A 75 6.58 12.60 -8.04
C GLU A 75 7.84 11.72 -8.12
N LEU A 76 8.88 12.24 -8.77
CA LEU A 76 10.20 11.61 -8.74
C LEU A 76 10.73 11.64 -7.30
N GLY A 77 11.29 10.53 -6.84
CA GLY A 77 11.71 10.34 -5.45
C GLY A 77 10.68 9.64 -4.56
N ASP A 78 9.42 9.54 -5.01
CA ASP A 78 8.42 8.74 -4.30
C ASP A 78 8.83 7.26 -4.24
N ASN A 79 8.38 6.57 -3.22
CA ASN A 79 8.69 5.15 -3.08
C ASN A 79 7.84 4.28 -4.02
N LEU A 80 8.52 3.47 -4.84
CA LEU A 80 7.92 2.61 -5.85
C LEU A 80 6.85 1.64 -5.29
N PHE A 81 7.01 1.19 -4.03
CA PHE A 81 6.12 0.22 -3.40
C PHE A 81 5.03 0.86 -2.52
N ALA A 82 5.17 2.14 -2.16
CA ALA A 82 4.18 2.86 -1.37
C ALA A 82 2.96 3.29 -2.21
N ILE A 83 3.12 3.40 -3.52
CA ILE A 83 2.08 3.84 -4.44
C ILE A 83 1.17 2.67 -4.79
N THR A 84 -0.14 2.90 -4.74
CA THR A 84 -1.17 1.89 -5.07
C THR A 84 -2.07 2.35 -6.21
N GLU A 85 -2.41 1.43 -7.10
CA GLU A 85 -3.27 1.68 -8.27
C GLU A 85 -4.62 2.28 -7.88
N GLY A 86 -5.26 1.75 -6.84
CA GLY A 86 -6.58 2.21 -6.41
C GLY A 86 -6.62 3.66 -5.92
N ASN A 87 -5.60 4.11 -5.19
CA ASN A 87 -5.52 5.50 -4.75
C ASN A 87 -5.18 6.43 -5.91
N THR A 88 -4.26 6.01 -6.77
CA THR A 88 -3.89 6.76 -7.96
C THR A 88 -5.04 6.88 -8.94
N LEU A 89 -5.81 5.82 -9.17
CA LEU A 89 -7.00 5.85 -10.00
C LEU A 89 -8.03 6.88 -9.50
N LYS A 90 -8.26 6.95 -8.19
CA LYS A 90 -9.17 7.95 -7.62
C LYS A 90 -8.71 9.39 -7.90
N LYS A 91 -7.41 9.67 -7.72
CA LYS A 91 -6.83 10.97 -8.00
C LYS A 91 -6.93 11.34 -9.48
N ILE A 92 -6.58 10.39 -10.36
CA ILE A 92 -6.65 10.57 -11.80
C ILE A 92 -8.09 10.82 -12.25
N LYS A 93 -9.05 10.00 -11.84
CA LYS A 93 -10.47 10.15 -12.20
C LYS A 93 -11.07 11.51 -11.81
N HIS A 94 -10.61 12.09 -10.70
CA HIS A 94 -11.04 13.42 -10.29
C HIS A 94 -10.59 14.52 -11.25
N LYS A 95 -9.41 14.39 -11.84
CA LYS A 95 -8.82 15.39 -12.74
C LYS A 95 -9.07 15.06 -14.21
N LEU A 96 -9.10 13.78 -14.54
CA LEU A 96 -9.25 13.21 -15.89
C LEU A 96 -10.39 12.18 -15.88
N PRO A 97 -11.66 12.60 -15.97
CA PRO A 97 -12.82 11.72 -15.79
C PRO A 97 -12.90 10.57 -16.79
N TYR A 98 -12.34 10.73 -18.00
CA TYR A 98 -12.37 9.73 -19.06
C TYR A 98 -11.34 8.60 -18.88
N ILE A 99 -10.69 8.47 -17.71
CA ILE A 99 -9.85 7.31 -17.40
C ILE A 99 -10.67 6.24 -16.67
N GLU A 100 -10.77 5.04 -17.24
CA GLU A 100 -11.50 3.90 -16.67
C GLU A 100 -10.66 3.14 -15.65
N SER A 101 -9.42 2.77 -16.04
CA SER A 101 -8.54 1.99 -15.19
C SER A 101 -7.09 2.47 -15.26
N VAL A 102 -6.34 2.10 -14.22
CA VAL A 102 -4.91 2.37 -14.08
C VAL A 102 -4.23 1.07 -13.67
N GLU A 103 -3.15 0.72 -14.35
CA GLU A 103 -2.28 -0.41 -14.05
C GLU A 103 -0.84 0.07 -13.91
N PHE A 104 -0.11 -0.47 -12.94
CA PHE A 104 1.30 -0.15 -12.71
C PHE A 104 2.20 -1.27 -13.21
N LYS A 105 3.13 -0.92 -14.09
CA LYS A 105 4.26 -1.77 -14.42
C LYS A 105 5.51 -1.21 -13.75
N ARG A 106 5.97 -1.90 -12.70
CA ARG A 106 7.18 -1.56 -11.97
C ARG A 106 8.35 -2.29 -12.58
N THR A 107 9.40 -1.56 -12.96
CA THR A 107 10.67 -2.11 -13.43
C THR A 107 11.74 -1.69 -12.43
N LEU A 108 12.22 -2.67 -11.67
CA LEU A 108 13.23 -2.43 -10.64
C LEU A 108 14.58 -2.01 -11.26
N PRO A 109 15.32 -1.14 -10.57
CA PRO A 109 15.11 -0.67 -9.19
C PRO A 109 14.23 0.58 -9.06
N ASP A 110 13.96 1.38 -10.12
CA ASP A 110 13.63 2.80 -10.03
C ASP A 110 12.53 3.28 -11.00
N SER A 111 11.99 2.38 -11.83
CA SER A 111 11.12 2.80 -12.92
C SER A 111 9.66 2.40 -12.70
N LEU A 112 8.76 3.39 -12.87
CA LEU A 112 7.31 3.19 -12.85
C LEU A 112 6.68 3.60 -14.18
N MET A 113 5.96 2.66 -14.78
CA MET A 113 5.11 2.93 -15.94
C MET A 113 3.65 2.85 -15.54
N ILE A 114 2.92 3.92 -15.75
CA ILE A 114 1.47 4.02 -15.55
C ILE A 114 0.81 3.69 -16.88
N THR A 115 0.09 2.59 -16.95
CA THR A 115 -0.74 2.25 -18.11
C THR A 115 -2.17 2.57 -17.76
N VAL A 116 -2.82 3.40 -18.56
CA VAL A 116 -4.22 3.78 -18.37
C VAL A 116 -5.07 3.23 -19.51
N LYS A 117 -6.37 3.08 -19.24
CA LYS A 117 -7.37 2.75 -20.24
C LYS A 117 -8.45 3.82 -20.19
N ASP A 118 -8.82 4.33 -21.37
CA ASP A 118 -9.89 5.31 -21.50
C ASP A 118 -11.26 4.65 -21.26
N ALA A 119 -12.18 5.43 -20.73
CA ALA A 119 -13.57 5.05 -20.50
C ALA A 119 -14.40 5.33 -21.76
N ASP A 120 -15.21 4.37 -22.14
CA ASP A 120 -16.19 4.55 -23.20
C ASP A 120 -17.44 5.25 -22.65
N GLU A 121 -18.00 6.18 -23.45
CA GLU A 121 -19.29 6.79 -23.19
C GLU A 121 -20.39 5.71 -23.38
N TYR A 122 -21.20 5.52 -22.35
CA TYR A 122 -22.21 4.46 -22.35
C TYR A 122 -23.63 5.01 -22.44
N ALA A 123 -23.94 6.05 -21.66
CA ALA A 123 -25.27 6.65 -21.62
C ALA A 123 -25.21 8.14 -21.31
N CYS A 124 -26.23 8.87 -21.76
CA CYS A 124 -26.46 10.25 -21.40
C CYS A 124 -27.75 10.33 -20.57
N TYR A 125 -27.68 11.00 -19.43
CA TYR A 125 -28.81 11.21 -18.52
C TYR A 125 -29.04 12.70 -18.33
N TYR A 126 -30.33 13.15 -18.38
CA TYR A 126 -30.73 14.51 -18.09
C TYR A 126 -31.47 14.60 -16.78
N ASP A 127 -31.05 15.48 -15.87
CA ASP A 127 -31.64 15.65 -14.53
C ASP A 127 -32.65 16.85 -14.46
N GLY A 128 -32.98 17.46 -15.58
CA GLY A 128 -33.81 18.69 -15.66
C GLY A 128 -33.01 19.98 -15.64
N LYS A 129 -31.66 19.90 -15.51
CA LYS A 129 -30.75 21.08 -15.48
C LYS A 129 -29.49 20.87 -16.31
N ALA A 130 -29.00 19.65 -16.39
CA ALA A 130 -27.76 19.32 -17.07
C ALA A 130 -27.80 17.92 -17.66
N TYR A 131 -27.03 17.71 -18.70
CA TYR A 131 -26.73 16.41 -19.30
C TYR A 131 -25.50 15.82 -18.68
N TYR A 132 -25.60 14.56 -18.26
CA TYR A 132 -24.49 13.79 -17.67
C TYR A 132 -24.15 12.62 -18.58
N THR A 133 -22.96 12.63 -19.14
CA THR A 133 -22.44 11.47 -19.87
C THR A 133 -21.77 10.54 -18.86
N VAL A 134 -22.17 9.27 -18.85
CA VAL A 134 -21.69 8.26 -17.90
C VAL A 134 -21.03 7.11 -18.62
N SER A 135 -20.00 6.54 -17.99
CA SER A 135 -19.34 5.32 -18.44
C SER A 135 -20.16 4.08 -18.09
N LYS A 136 -19.76 2.93 -18.63
CA LYS A 136 -20.38 1.63 -18.31
C LYS A 136 -20.28 1.27 -16.82
N SER A 137 -19.26 1.77 -16.11
CA SER A 137 -19.11 1.60 -14.67
C SER A 137 -19.93 2.57 -13.82
N GLY A 138 -20.73 3.46 -14.46
CA GLY A 138 -21.56 4.45 -13.78
C GLY A 138 -20.82 5.71 -13.35
N TRP A 139 -19.59 5.92 -13.81
CA TRP A 139 -18.83 7.13 -13.52
C TRP A 139 -19.21 8.26 -14.44
N VAL A 140 -19.41 9.48 -13.91
CA VAL A 140 -19.72 10.67 -14.71
C VAL A 140 -18.46 11.16 -15.43
N LEU A 141 -18.47 11.08 -16.76
CA LEU A 141 -17.36 11.49 -17.62
C LEU A 141 -17.42 12.99 -17.95
N LYS A 142 -18.63 13.47 -18.23
CA LYS A 142 -18.87 14.85 -18.64
C LYS A 142 -20.18 15.36 -18.06
N LYS A 143 -20.22 16.67 -17.77
CA LYS A 143 -21.43 17.39 -17.40
C LYS A 143 -21.56 18.62 -18.29
N GLU A 144 -22.70 18.76 -18.97
CA GLU A 144 -23.03 19.92 -19.83
C GLU A 144 -24.31 20.54 -19.31
N TYR A 145 -24.32 21.87 -19.20
CA TYR A 145 -25.51 22.64 -18.89
C TYR A 145 -26.19 23.05 -20.19
N GLU A 146 -27.51 23.13 -20.17
CA GLU A 146 -28.32 23.62 -21.28
C GLU A 146 -28.16 25.14 -21.52
#